data_0ba482c7388a5779ddb72e533e21700d
#
_entry.id   0ba482c7388a5779ddb72e533e21700d
#
_cell.length_a   1.000
_cell.length_b   1.000
_cell.length_c   1.000
_cell.angle_alpha   90.00
_cell.angle_beta   90.00
_cell.angle_gamma   90.00
#
_symmetry.space_group_name_H-M   'P 1'
#
loop_
_entity.id
_entity.type
_entity.pdbx_description
1 polymer ?
#
loop_
_entity_poly.entity_id
_entity_poly.type
_entity_poly.pdbx_seq_one_letter_code
_entity_poly.pdbx_strand_id
1 'polypeptide(L)'
;VKQEERKVYILLNKPIGYVTTSDEQFGRDKVLDLVKVRERVVPVGRLDMYTSGALILTNDGDFVYKVTHPKHEIRKTYTVTVKGIIKNEEVEQLRKGVKIDDYTTRPAKVKILKTDEEKDISRLEITIHEGKNRQVRRMCESVGRRVIALHRSKIGNIGVKDIELGKWRYLKDFEVKTLIGK
;
A
#
# COMPACT_ATOMS: atom_id res chain seq x y z
N VAL A 1 -7.01 -35.93 -15.63
CA VAL A 1 -5.79 -35.19 -15.31
C VAL A 1 -6.13 -33.72 -15.05
N LYS A 2 -5.85 -33.26 -13.86
CA LYS A 2 -6.04 -31.86 -13.52
C LYS A 2 -4.98 -31.03 -14.23
N GLN A 3 -5.44 -30.10 -15.05
CA GLN A 3 -4.52 -29.08 -15.59
C GLN A 3 -4.27 -28.06 -14.51
N GLU A 4 -2.99 -27.75 -14.29
CA GLU A 4 -2.64 -26.68 -13.39
C GLU A 4 -3.09 -25.35 -13.97
N GLU A 5 -3.67 -24.51 -13.13
CA GLU A 5 -4.07 -23.16 -13.50
C GLU A 5 -2.83 -22.32 -13.75
N ARG A 6 -2.85 -21.52 -14.81
CA ARG A 6 -1.76 -20.60 -15.12
C ARG A 6 -1.58 -19.59 -13.98
N LYS A 7 -0.35 -19.37 -13.52
CA LYS A 7 -0.06 -18.38 -12.51
C LYS A 7 -0.10 -16.99 -13.12
N VAL A 8 -0.88 -16.12 -12.51
CA VAL A 8 -1.02 -14.72 -12.94
C VAL A 8 -0.73 -13.79 -11.76
N TYR A 9 -0.18 -12.63 -12.08
CA TYR A 9 0.20 -11.61 -11.09
C TYR A 9 -0.31 -10.28 -11.62
N ILE A 10 -1.18 -9.64 -10.85
CA ILE A 10 -1.92 -8.45 -11.26
C ILE A 10 -1.58 -7.31 -10.33
N LEU A 11 -1.30 -6.15 -10.92
CA LEU A 11 -1.11 -4.91 -10.17
C LEU A 11 -2.33 -4.02 -10.43
N LEU A 12 -3.10 -3.80 -9.37
CA LEU A 12 -4.28 -2.96 -9.38
C LEU A 12 -3.95 -1.62 -8.74
N ASN A 13 -4.42 -0.53 -9.35
CA ASN A 13 -4.46 0.77 -8.68
C ASN A 13 -5.82 0.89 -8.02
N LYS A 14 -5.89 0.44 -6.76
CA LYS A 14 -7.13 0.34 -6.02
C LYS A 14 -7.69 1.71 -5.69
N PRO A 15 -8.94 2.01 -6.04
CA PRO A 15 -9.59 3.24 -5.57
C PRO A 15 -10.05 3.09 -4.13
N ILE A 16 -10.36 4.21 -3.48
CA ILE A 16 -11.01 4.18 -2.17
C ILE A 16 -12.42 3.61 -2.33
N GLY A 17 -12.99 3.11 -1.22
CA GLY A 17 -14.35 2.57 -1.22
C GLY A 17 -14.43 1.06 -1.48
N TYR A 18 -13.30 0.42 -1.80
CA TYR A 18 -13.24 -1.02 -2.05
C TYR A 18 -12.49 -1.73 -0.95
N VAL A 19 -13.03 -2.87 -0.47
CA VAL A 19 -12.36 -3.67 0.54
C VAL A 19 -11.44 -4.71 -0.11
N THR A 20 -10.31 -4.98 0.56
CA THR A 20 -9.32 -5.95 0.09
C THR A 20 -9.63 -7.32 0.67
N THR A 21 -10.69 -7.94 0.19
CA THR A 21 -11.07 -9.28 0.62
C THR A 21 -11.61 -10.05 -0.58
N SER A 22 -11.43 -11.35 -0.55
CA SER A 22 -12.09 -12.27 -1.48
C SER A 22 -13.46 -12.70 -0.95
N ASP A 23 -13.70 -12.50 0.34
CA ASP A 23 -14.96 -12.85 0.97
C ASP A 23 -16.03 -11.79 0.70
N GLU A 24 -17.28 -12.23 0.60
CA GLU A 24 -18.39 -11.31 0.41
C GLU A 24 -18.62 -10.51 1.69
N GLN A 25 -18.59 -9.18 1.53
CA GLN A 25 -18.88 -8.23 2.60
C GLN A 25 -20.20 -7.55 2.29
N PHE A 26 -21.17 -7.71 3.16
CA PHE A 26 -22.51 -7.16 2.95
C PHE A 26 -22.45 -5.65 2.70
N GLY A 27 -22.99 -5.23 1.55
CA GLY A 27 -23.11 -3.83 1.18
C GLY A 27 -21.80 -3.13 0.83
N ARG A 28 -20.68 -3.87 0.63
CA ARG A 28 -19.39 -3.30 0.31
C ARG A 28 -18.84 -3.84 -1.00
N ASP A 29 -18.27 -2.94 -1.81
CA ASP A 29 -17.60 -3.31 -3.05
C ASP A 29 -16.24 -3.94 -2.76
N LYS A 30 -15.91 -4.99 -3.50
CA LYS A 30 -14.66 -5.74 -3.34
C LYS A 30 -13.70 -5.46 -4.47
N VAL A 31 -12.39 -5.53 -4.19
CA VAL A 31 -11.36 -5.36 -5.22
C VAL A 31 -11.52 -6.38 -6.34
N LEU A 32 -12.01 -7.58 -6.07
CA LEU A 32 -12.22 -8.59 -7.10
C LEU A 32 -13.26 -8.17 -8.14
N ASP A 33 -14.15 -7.24 -7.79
CA ASP A 33 -15.12 -6.71 -8.74
C ASP A 33 -14.47 -5.87 -9.84
N LEU A 34 -13.26 -5.36 -9.57
CA LEU A 34 -12.51 -4.55 -10.52
C LEU A 34 -11.60 -5.38 -11.43
N VAL A 35 -11.28 -6.63 -11.03
CA VAL A 35 -10.32 -7.47 -11.74
C VAL A 35 -11.06 -8.71 -12.26
N LYS A 36 -11.51 -8.63 -13.50
CA LYS A 36 -12.27 -9.71 -14.15
C LYS A 36 -11.33 -10.57 -14.98
N VAL A 37 -10.81 -11.64 -14.36
CA VAL A 37 -9.93 -12.63 -15.01
C VAL A 37 -10.49 -14.03 -14.78
N ARG A 38 -10.08 -14.98 -15.62
CA ARG A 38 -10.52 -16.37 -15.50
C ARG A 38 -9.97 -17.03 -14.24
N GLU A 39 -8.74 -16.73 -13.92
CA GLU A 39 -8.02 -17.30 -12.79
C GLU A 39 -8.63 -16.79 -11.48
N ARG A 40 -8.62 -17.64 -10.47
CA ARG A 40 -9.11 -17.30 -9.15
C ARG A 40 -8.00 -16.63 -8.35
N VAL A 41 -7.99 -15.32 -8.34
CA VAL A 41 -6.94 -14.53 -7.67
C VAL A 41 -7.39 -14.05 -6.30
N VAL A 42 -6.40 -13.81 -5.43
CA VAL A 42 -6.61 -13.25 -4.09
C VAL A 42 -5.68 -12.06 -3.90
N PRO A 43 -6.06 -11.08 -3.07
CA PRO A 43 -5.17 -9.96 -2.75
C PRO A 43 -3.93 -10.42 -1.99
N VAL A 44 -2.79 -9.82 -2.31
CA VAL A 44 -1.53 -10.02 -1.58
C VAL A 44 -1.41 -8.90 -0.55
N GLY A 45 -1.69 -9.24 0.71
CA GLY A 45 -1.77 -8.24 1.76
C GLY A 45 -3.06 -7.44 1.69
N ARG A 46 -3.06 -6.30 2.33
CA ARG A 46 -4.27 -5.49 2.49
C ARG A 46 -4.00 -4.01 2.27
N LEU A 47 -4.99 -3.33 1.71
CA LEU A 47 -5.16 -1.88 1.79
C LEU A 47 -6.56 -1.63 2.34
N ASP A 48 -6.68 -0.76 3.34
CA ASP A 48 -8.00 -0.48 3.90
C ASP A 48 -8.90 0.25 2.88
N MET A 49 -10.20 0.32 3.20
CA MET A 49 -11.21 0.93 2.32
C MET A 49 -10.87 2.36 1.93
N TYR A 50 -10.21 3.10 2.82
CA TYR A 50 -9.93 4.53 2.64
C TYR A 50 -8.56 4.81 2.08
N THR A 51 -7.80 3.76 1.74
CA THR A 51 -6.47 3.88 1.15
C THR A 51 -6.53 3.42 -0.30
N SER A 52 -6.03 4.26 -1.20
CA SER A 52 -5.92 3.91 -2.61
C SER A 52 -4.51 3.42 -2.93
N GLY A 53 -4.32 2.89 -4.13
CA GLY A 53 -3.00 2.62 -4.67
C GLY A 53 -2.69 1.17 -4.96
N ALA A 54 -1.40 0.88 -4.98
CA ALA A 54 -0.85 -0.40 -5.43
C ALA A 54 -1.32 -1.57 -4.57
N LEU A 55 -1.94 -2.56 -5.21
CA LEU A 55 -2.35 -3.81 -4.60
C LEU A 55 -2.12 -4.92 -5.61
N ILE A 56 -1.43 -5.98 -5.18
CA ILE A 56 -1.18 -7.13 -6.04
C ILE A 56 -2.23 -8.20 -5.77
N LEU A 57 -2.73 -8.82 -6.84
CA LEU A 57 -3.61 -9.98 -6.76
C LEU A 57 -2.99 -11.12 -7.55
N THR A 58 -3.08 -12.33 -7.03
CA THR A 58 -2.46 -13.51 -7.66
C THR A 58 -3.17 -14.79 -7.26
N ASN A 59 -2.99 -15.83 -8.08
CA ASN A 59 -3.38 -17.19 -7.72
C ASN A 59 -2.19 -18.06 -7.28
N ASP A 60 -1.02 -17.42 -7.05
CA ASP A 60 0.19 -18.12 -6.62
C ASP A 60 0.36 -18.00 -5.11
N GLY A 61 -0.04 -19.05 -4.38
CA GLY A 61 0.04 -19.07 -2.92
C GLY A 61 1.46 -18.94 -2.37
N ASP A 62 2.44 -19.53 -3.05
CA ASP A 62 3.85 -19.41 -2.64
C ASP A 62 4.33 -17.97 -2.73
N PHE A 63 3.93 -17.27 -3.78
CA PHE A 63 4.25 -15.84 -3.95
C PHE A 63 3.63 -15.02 -2.81
N VAL A 64 2.36 -15.26 -2.50
CA VAL A 64 1.67 -14.57 -1.40
C VAL A 64 2.44 -14.76 -0.10
N TYR A 65 2.80 -15.99 0.21
CA TYR A 65 3.55 -16.31 1.43
C TYR A 65 4.88 -15.58 1.47
N LYS A 66 5.65 -15.64 0.39
CA LYS A 66 6.97 -15.01 0.33
C LYS A 66 6.90 -13.49 0.45
N VAL A 67 5.94 -12.86 -0.22
CA VAL A 67 5.81 -11.41 -0.24
C VAL A 67 5.29 -10.86 1.09
N THR A 68 4.38 -11.57 1.74
CA THR A 68 3.76 -11.09 2.97
C THR A 68 4.50 -11.54 4.24
N HIS A 69 5.46 -12.44 4.13
CA HIS A 69 6.19 -12.91 5.29
C HIS A 69 7.00 -11.75 5.93
N PRO A 70 6.94 -11.58 7.26
CA PRO A 70 7.61 -10.45 7.93
C PRO A 70 9.11 -10.33 7.67
N LYS A 71 9.80 -11.44 7.37
CA LYS A 71 11.24 -11.44 7.07
C LYS A 71 11.59 -10.77 5.74
N HIS A 72 10.64 -10.61 4.83
CA HIS A 72 10.92 -10.05 3.50
C HIS A 72 11.07 -8.54 3.49
N GLU A 73 10.50 -7.83 4.41
CA GLU A 73 10.66 -6.39 4.58
C GLU A 73 10.56 -5.58 3.29
N ILE A 74 9.59 -5.92 2.44
CA ILE A 74 9.39 -5.19 1.18
C ILE A 74 9.00 -3.75 1.47
N ARG A 75 9.71 -2.82 0.82
CA ARG A 75 9.41 -1.39 0.95
C ARG A 75 8.04 -1.08 0.39
N LYS A 76 7.34 -0.19 1.08
CA LYS A 76 6.06 0.36 0.61
C LYS A 76 6.17 1.87 0.68
N THR A 77 5.86 2.52 -0.42
CA THR A 77 5.94 3.98 -0.52
C THR A 77 4.54 4.56 -0.64
N TYR A 78 4.28 5.57 0.18
CA TYR A 78 2.96 6.20 0.27
C TYR A 78 3.06 7.68 -0.02
N THR A 79 2.05 8.21 -0.72
CA THR A 79 1.79 9.64 -0.80
C THR A 79 0.71 9.95 0.23
N VAL A 80 1.04 10.82 1.17
CA VAL A 80 0.19 11.11 2.33
C VAL A 80 -0.16 12.59 2.33
N THR A 81 -1.45 12.90 2.39
CA THR A 81 -1.91 14.27 2.58
C THR A 81 -2.36 14.41 4.02
N VAL A 82 -1.76 15.34 4.74
CA VAL A 82 -2.10 15.61 6.15
C VAL A 82 -2.66 17.02 6.29
N LYS A 83 -3.48 17.22 7.33
CA LYS A 83 -4.01 18.52 7.68
C LYS A 83 -2.90 19.37 8.30
N GLY A 84 -2.85 20.65 7.92
CA GLY A 84 -1.91 21.61 8.44
C GLY A 84 -0.56 21.59 7.74
N ILE A 85 0.30 22.52 8.12
CA ILE A 85 1.66 22.63 7.58
C ILE A 85 2.60 21.87 8.51
N ILE A 86 3.13 20.75 8.02
CA ILE A 86 3.99 19.88 8.82
C ILE A 86 5.31 20.59 9.14
N LYS A 87 5.81 20.38 10.36
CA LYS A 87 7.04 20.99 10.85
C LYS A 87 8.23 20.04 10.64
N ASN A 88 9.41 20.60 10.51
CA ASN A 88 10.63 19.80 10.34
C ASN A 88 10.88 18.84 11.51
N GLU A 89 10.57 19.26 12.74
CA GLU A 89 10.72 18.38 13.91
C GLU A 89 9.80 17.17 13.82
N GLU A 90 8.59 17.37 13.29
CA GLU A 90 7.64 16.29 13.11
C GLU A 90 8.13 15.29 12.04
N VAL A 91 8.70 15.81 10.95
CA VAL A 91 9.30 14.97 9.90
C VAL A 91 10.44 14.14 10.46
N GLU A 92 11.30 14.76 11.28
CA GLU A 92 12.43 14.03 11.90
C GLU A 92 11.96 12.95 12.87
N GLN A 93 10.88 13.20 13.61
CA GLN A 93 10.29 12.19 14.48
C GLN A 93 9.81 10.99 13.66
N LEU A 94 9.13 11.24 12.55
CA LEU A 94 8.67 10.17 11.65
C LEU A 94 9.85 9.37 11.09
N ARG A 95 10.93 10.05 10.71
CA ARG A 95 12.14 9.39 10.18
C ARG A 95 12.81 8.47 11.19
N LYS A 96 12.88 8.90 12.44
CA LYS A 96 13.53 8.13 13.50
C LYS A 96 12.69 6.96 13.98
N GLY A 97 11.39 7.08 13.88
CA GLY A 97 10.43 6.13 14.41
C GLY A 97 9.60 6.73 15.52
N VAL A 98 8.34 6.36 15.55
CA VAL A 98 7.38 6.87 16.54
C VAL A 98 6.66 5.71 17.19
N LYS A 99 6.17 5.96 18.39
CA LYS A 99 5.40 4.96 19.13
C LYS A 99 3.94 4.98 18.65
N ILE A 100 3.49 3.82 18.18
CA ILE A 100 2.09 3.59 17.80
C ILE A 100 1.61 2.41 18.65
N ASP A 101 0.65 2.65 19.54
CA ASP A 101 0.25 1.69 20.58
C ASP A 101 1.48 1.20 21.37
N ASP A 102 1.73 -0.09 21.41
CA ASP A 102 2.85 -0.70 22.13
C ASP A 102 4.09 -0.93 21.25
N TYR A 103 4.08 -0.38 20.04
CA TYR A 103 5.11 -0.62 19.06
C TYR A 103 5.80 0.68 18.67
N THR A 104 7.14 0.67 18.60
CA THR A 104 7.91 1.78 18.06
C THR A 104 8.26 1.46 16.60
N THR A 105 7.84 2.32 15.67
CA THR A 105 8.08 2.08 14.25
C THR A 105 9.58 2.16 13.93
N ARG A 106 9.98 1.40 12.92
CA ARG A 106 11.35 1.40 12.43
C ARG A 106 11.63 2.72 11.71
N PRO A 107 12.92 3.10 11.55
CA PRO A 107 13.26 4.28 10.77
C PRO A 107 12.62 4.22 9.39
N ALA A 108 12.09 5.36 8.96
CA ALA A 108 11.39 5.50 7.68
C ALA A 108 12.01 6.62 6.86
N LYS A 109 11.83 6.56 5.55
CA LYS A 109 12.17 7.68 4.67
C LYS A 109 10.95 8.58 4.58
N VAL A 110 11.15 9.87 4.82
CA VAL A 110 10.06 10.85 4.78
C VAL A 110 10.55 12.06 4.01
N LYS A 111 9.74 12.50 3.06
CA LYS A 111 10.05 13.65 2.21
C LYS A 111 8.80 14.51 2.12
N ILE A 112 8.97 15.83 2.28
CA ILE A 112 7.89 16.77 2.06
C ILE A 112 7.81 17.03 0.55
N LEU A 113 6.67 16.71 -0.06
CA LEU A 113 6.45 16.93 -1.48
C LEU A 113 5.89 18.32 -1.75
N LYS A 114 5.00 18.79 -0.89
CA LYS A 114 4.31 20.06 -1.08
C LYS A 114 3.68 20.53 0.20
N THR A 115 3.67 21.84 0.42
CA THR A 115 2.84 22.47 1.46
C THR A 115 1.93 23.48 0.77
N ASP A 116 0.71 23.61 1.24
CA ASP A 116 -0.31 24.49 0.68
C ASP A 116 -0.95 25.25 1.82
N GLU A 117 -0.56 26.51 1.99
CA GLU A 117 -1.06 27.34 3.10
C GLU A 117 -2.53 27.71 2.95
N GLU A 118 -3.00 27.90 1.71
CA GLU A 118 -4.41 28.24 1.46
C GLU A 118 -5.32 27.08 1.88
N LYS A 119 -4.98 25.87 1.49
CA LYS A 119 -5.76 24.67 1.83
C LYS A 119 -5.41 24.14 3.21
N ASP A 120 -4.34 24.64 3.79
CA ASP A 120 -3.82 24.20 5.09
C ASP A 120 -3.57 22.69 5.11
N ILE A 121 -2.79 22.24 4.15
CA ILE A 121 -2.40 20.82 4.01
C ILE A 121 -0.91 20.69 3.68
N SER A 122 -0.37 19.52 3.97
CA SER A 122 0.97 19.11 3.55
C SER A 122 0.87 17.76 2.86
N ARG A 123 1.67 17.56 1.82
CA ARG A 123 1.76 16.26 1.15
C ARG A 123 3.16 15.71 1.35
N LEU A 124 3.23 14.46 1.81
CA LEU A 124 4.46 13.78 2.15
C LEU A 124 4.61 12.51 1.33
N GLU A 125 5.87 12.10 1.13
CA GLU A 125 6.16 10.75 0.67
C GLU A 125 6.81 10.01 1.82
N ILE A 126 6.22 8.88 2.20
CA ILE A 126 6.72 8.06 3.31
C ILE A 126 6.98 6.64 2.80
N THR A 127 8.20 6.16 3.03
CA THR A 127 8.59 4.79 2.69
C THR A 127 8.89 4.03 3.96
N ILE A 128 8.21 2.90 4.15
CA ILE A 128 8.37 2.02 5.31
C ILE A 128 8.74 0.61 4.86
N HIS A 129 9.38 -0.16 5.77
CA HIS A 129 9.79 -1.54 5.52
C HIS A 129 8.99 -2.55 6.35
N GLU A 130 7.93 -2.11 6.97
CA GLU A 130 7.08 -2.92 7.84
C GLU A 130 5.63 -2.71 7.44
N GLY A 131 4.72 -3.43 8.06
CA GLY A 131 3.32 -3.38 7.63
C GLY A 131 2.35 -3.55 8.78
N LYS A 132 2.51 -2.76 9.84
CA LYS A 132 1.54 -2.77 10.95
C LYS A 132 0.21 -2.20 10.45
N ASN A 133 -0.88 -2.68 11.04
CA ASN A 133 -2.22 -2.25 10.66
C ASN A 133 -2.36 -0.73 10.72
N ARG A 134 -2.75 -0.11 9.60
CA ARG A 134 -2.96 1.33 9.45
C ARG A 134 -1.74 2.15 9.90
N GLN A 135 -0.55 1.61 9.66
CA GLN A 135 0.68 2.16 10.23
C GLN A 135 0.94 3.62 9.86
N VAL A 136 0.87 3.98 8.59
CA VAL A 136 1.19 5.35 8.15
C VAL A 136 0.22 6.36 8.76
N ARG A 137 -1.07 6.01 8.84
CA ARG A 137 -2.07 6.88 9.50
C ARG A 137 -1.72 7.11 10.96
N ARG A 138 -1.38 6.04 11.65
CA ARG A 138 -1.06 6.10 13.08
C ARG A 138 0.24 6.83 13.35
N MET A 139 1.22 6.68 12.45
CA MET A 139 2.48 7.43 12.52
C MET A 139 2.21 8.93 12.44
N CYS A 140 1.45 9.37 11.44
CA CYS A 140 1.13 10.79 11.27
C CYS A 140 0.33 11.33 12.46
N GLU A 141 -0.65 10.57 12.94
CA GLU A 141 -1.44 10.96 14.11
C GLU A 141 -0.56 11.11 15.36
N SER A 142 0.47 10.27 15.50
CA SER A 142 1.37 10.33 16.67
C SER A 142 2.15 11.65 16.74
N VAL A 143 2.35 12.32 15.64
CA VAL A 143 2.99 13.64 15.59
C VAL A 143 1.96 14.77 15.47
N GLY A 144 0.69 14.46 15.70
CA GLY A 144 -0.39 15.45 15.72
C GLY A 144 -0.93 15.84 14.36
N ARG A 145 -0.71 15.02 13.34
CA ARG A 145 -1.19 15.32 11.98
C ARG A 145 -2.24 14.31 11.54
N ARG A 146 -3.44 14.80 11.25
CA ARG A 146 -4.53 13.98 10.75
C ARG A 146 -4.32 13.69 9.26
N VAL A 147 -4.45 12.44 8.87
CA VAL A 147 -4.33 12.03 7.46
C VAL A 147 -5.66 12.30 6.76
N ILE A 148 -5.62 13.08 5.68
CA ILE A 148 -6.78 13.40 4.85
C ILE A 148 -6.90 12.41 3.70
N ALA A 149 -5.77 12.04 3.08
CA ALA A 149 -5.74 11.10 1.97
C ALA A 149 -4.47 10.27 2.05
N LEU A 150 -4.58 9.00 1.68
CA LEU A 150 -3.47 8.06 1.72
C LEU A 150 -3.50 7.19 0.46
N HIS A 151 -2.36 7.17 -0.23
CA HIS A 151 -2.21 6.44 -1.48
C HIS A 151 -0.90 5.67 -1.46
N ARG A 152 -0.97 4.34 -1.61
CA ARG A 152 0.25 3.53 -1.72
C ARG A 152 0.71 3.56 -3.17
N SER A 153 1.74 4.33 -3.43
CA SER A 153 2.23 4.55 -4.80
C SER A 153 3.08 3.40 -5.32
N LYS A 154 3.79 2.69 -4.41
CA LYS A 154 4.71 1.62 -4.79
C LYS A 154 4.73 0.47 -3.78
N ILE A 155 4.96 -0.72 -4.30
CA ILE A 155 5.36 -1.90 -3.53
C ILE A 155 6.73 -2.29 -4.09
N GLY A 156 7.79 -2.20 -3.27
CA GLY A 156 9.15 -2.30 -3.78
C GLY A 156 9.39 -1.21 -4.82
N ASN A 157 9.85 -1.59 -5.98
CA ASN A 157 10.06 -0.66 -7.10
C ASN A 157 8.87 -0.60 -8.07
N ILE A 158 7.81 -1.32 -7.78
CA ILE A 158 6.65 -1.46 -8.67
C ILE A 158 5.61 -0.42 -8.30
N GLY A 159 5.36 0.52 -9.19
CA GLY A 159 4.46 1.64 -8.94
C GLY A 159 3.23 1.64 -9.85
N VAL A 160 2.23 2.42 -9.43
CA VAL A 160 0.97 2.56 -10.16
C VAL A 160 0.83 3.89 -10.87
N LYS A 161 1.92 4.63 -11.01
CA LYS A 161 1.91 5.96 -11.64
C LYS A 161 1.25 5.97 -13.01
N ASP A 162 1.47 4.93 -13.80
CA ASP A 162 0.96 4.83 -15.18
C ASP A 162 -0.35 4.05 -15.28
N ILE A 163 -0.96 3.73 -14.15
CA ILE A 163 -2.23 3.00 -14.10
C ILE A 163 -3.29 3.89 -13.48
N GLU A 164 -4.37 4.16 -14.20
CA GLU A 164 -5.49 4.94 -13.67
C GLU A 164 -6.15 4.22 -12.50
N LEU A 165 -6.72 4.97 -11.58
CA LEU A 165 -7.49 4.41 -10.46
C LEU A 165 -8.58 3.46 -10.98
N GLY A 166 -8.68 2.29 -10.38
CA GLY A 166 -9.62 1.25 -10.78
C GLY A 166 -9.14 0.38 -11.92
N LYS A 167 -8.01 0.71 -12.52
CA LYS A 167 -7.42 -0.08 -13.62
C LYS A 167 -6.29 -0.95 -13.11
N TRP A 168 -5.90 -1.93 -13.93
CA TRP A 168 -4.88 -2.89 -13.55
C TRP A 168 -4.11 -3.38 -14.78
N ARG A 169 -2.93 -3.98 -14.52
CA ARG A 169 -2.14 -4.65 -15.54
C ARG A 169 -1.52 -5.91 -14.95
N TYR A 170 -1.06 -6.79 -15.81
CA TYR A 170 -0.26 -7.92 -15.36
C TYR A 170 1.14 -7.46 -14.99
N LEU A 171 1.73 -8.09 -13.98
CA LEU A 171 3.15 -7.90 -13.66
C LEU A 171 3.99 -8.68 -14.68
N LYS A 172 5.17 -8.14 -14.97
CA LYS A 172 6.17 -8.81 -15.80
C LYS A 172 6.97 -9.80 -14.95
N ASP A 173 7.55 -10.81 -15.58
CA ASP A 173 8.32 -11.83 -14.86
C ASP A 173 9.42 -11.23 -13.99
N PHE A 174 10.15 -10.23 -14.50
CA PHE A 174 11.23 -9.62 -13.71
C PHE A 174 10.68 -8.87 -12.49
N GLU A 175 9.50 -8.31 -12.58
CA GLU A 175 8.86 -7.64 -11.44
C GLU A 175 8.52 -8.63 -10.35
N VAL A 176 7.95 -9.78 -10.73
CA VAL A 176 7.63 -10.85 -9.80
C VAL A 176 8.89 -11.35 -9.10
N LYS A 177 9.96 -11.59 -9.85
CA LYS A 177 11.24 -12.06 -9.31
C LYS A 177 11.86 -11.06 -8.35
N THR A 178 11.79 -9.77 -8.68
CA THR A 178 12.32 -8.72 -7.82
C THR A 178 11.61 -8.71 -6.47
N LEU A 179 10.28 -8.88 -6.45
CA LEU A 179 9.50 -8.87 -5.21
C LEU A 179 9.82 -10.06 -4.31
N ILE A 180 10.20 -11.19 -4.85
CA ILE A 180 10.56 -12.37 -4.04
C ILE A 180 12.06 -12.50 -3.80
N GLY A 181 12.85 -11.47 -4.14
CA GLY A 181 14.27 -11.40 -3.84
C GLY A 181 15.18 -12.21 -4.74
N LYS A 182 14.75 -12.41 -5.98
CA LYS A 182 15.56 -13.18 -6.94
C LYS A 182 16.09 -12.30 -8.07
#